data_45ee23d04dccc195f7fc3c064acd2e3c
#
_entry.id   45ee23d04dccc195f7fc3c064acd2e3c
#
_cell.length_a   1.000
_cell.length_b   1.000
_cell.length_c   1.000
_cell.angle_alpha   90.00
_cell.angle_beta   90.00
_cell.angle_gamma   90.00
#
_symmetry.space_group_name_H-M   'P 1'
#
loop_
_entity.id
_entity.type
_entity.pdbx_description
1 polymer ?
#
loop_
_entity_poly.entity_id
_entity_poly.type
_entity_poly.pdbx_seq_one_letter_code
_entity_poly.pdbx_strand_id
1 'polypeptide(L)'
;EARASGKAILSFANHDYRDMHTDINQVRTMLQSVKSEFTDVSIKYAGAEDAAVSLMGYGNKPAPKLGIKLDGNRLFVEVLEGEIFGPQPFLAIKTKEGYFYHDNFDVIEPRKQWTYVLDDQTVQIANVANIGAGTAGKYGKSCVVNVDI
;
A
#
# COMPACT_ATOMS: atom_id res chain seq x y z
N GLU A 1 2.99 -29.59 1.96
CA GLU A 1 2.75 -28.71 0.79
C GLU A 1 4.02 -28.01 0.35
N ALA A 2 4.77 -27.30 1.23
CA ALA A 2 6.01 -26.59 0.87
C ALA A 2 7.04 -27.48 0.17
N ARG A 3 7.18 -28.76 0.54
CA ARG A 3 8.05 -29.73 -0.14
C ARG A 3 7.61 -30.01 -1.59
N ALA A 4 6.30 -30.05 -1.82
CA ALA A 4 5.75 -30.36 -3.14
C ALA A 4 5.74 -29.15 -4.09
N SER A 5 5.43 -27.94 -3.57
CA SER A 5 5.26 -26.71 -4.35
C SER A 5 6.42 -25.71 -4.20
N GLY A 6 7.41 -26.02 -3.37
CA GLY A 6 8.56 -25.15 -3.08
C GLY A 6 8.27 -24.08 -2.05
N LYS A 7 7.02 -23.61 -1.93
CA LYS A 7 6.56 -22.63 -0.93
C LYS A 7 5.13 -22.91 -0.50
N ALA A 8 4.80 -22.54 0.75
CA ALA A 8 3.45 -22.52 1.25
C ALA A 8 3.28 -21.35 2.22
N ILE A 9 2.08 -20.78 2.30
CA ILE A 9 1.71 -19.79 3.30
C ILE A 9 0.89 -20.48 4.38
N LEU A 10 1.26 -20.23 5.63
CA LEU A 10 0.47 -20.56 6.80
C LEU A 10 0.09 -19.23 7.47
N SER A 11 -1.21 -18.97 7.60
CA SER A 11 -1.72 -17.76 8.24
C SER A 11 -2.43 -18.07 9.54
N PHE A 12 -2.26 -17.17 10.50
CA PHE A 12 -2.99 -17.18 11.77
C PHE A 12 -3.73 -15.87 11.90
N ALA A 13 -4.97 -15.93 12.36
CA ALA A 13 -5.78 -14.77 12.68
C ALA A 13 -6.33 -14.91 14.08
N ASN A 14 -6.37 -13.82 14.82
CA ASN A 14 -7.01 -13.75 16.11
C ASN A 14 -7.66 -12.36 16.30
N HIS A 15 -8.54 -12.24 17.28
CA HIS A 15 -9.17 -10.98 17.63
C HIS A 15 -8.34 -10.24 18.69
N ASP A 16 -8.27 -8.93 18.58
CA ASP A 16 -7.50 -8.01 19.42
C ASP A 16 -8.00 -7.88 20.88
N TYR A 17 -9.22 -8.36 21.17
CA TYR A 17 -9.76 -8.38 22.54
C TYR A 17 -9.23 -9.52 23.42
N ARG A 18 -8.30 -10.34 22.91
CA ARG A 18 -7.66 -11.42 23.65
C ARG A 18 -6.23 -11.07 24.04
N ASP A 19 -5.69 -11.79 25.03
CA ASP A 19 -4.25 -11.77 25.29
C ASP A 19 -3.48 -12.45 24.15
N MET A 20 -3.01 -11.66 23.22
CA MET A 20 -2.27 -12.12 22.07
C MET A 20 -0.93 -12.80 22.42
N HIS A 21 -0.34 -12.52 23.60
CA HIS A 21 0.93 -13.15 24.01
C HIS A 21 0.83 -14.65 24.16
N THR A 22 -0.26 -15.12 24.78
CA THR A 22 -0.50 -16.55 24.97
C THR A 22 -0.63 -17.28 23.63
N ASP A 23 -1.44 -16.72 22.71
CA ASP A 23 -1.69 -17.32 21.41
C ASP A 23 -0.43 -17.31 20.52
N ILE A 24 0.30 -16.21 20.52
CA ILE A 24 1.58 -16.09 19.79
C ILE A 24 2.60 -17.12 20.31
N ASN A 25 2.70 -17.31 21.62
CA ASN A 25 3.63 -18.28 22.20
C ASN A 25 3.24 -19.72 21.89
N GLN A 26 1.96 -20.05 21.86
CA GLN A 26 1.49 -21.36 21.42
C GLN A 26 1.86 -21.64 19.96
N VAL A 27 1.60 -20.68 19.06
CA VAL A 27 1.98 -20.79 17.64
C VAL A 27 3.50 -20.97 17.49
N ARG A 28 4.30 -20.19 18.20
CA ARG A 28 5.78 -20.33 18.18
C ARG A 28 6.24 -21.71 18.64
N THR A 29 5.65 -22.24 19.69
CA THR A 29 5.97 -23.59 20.20
C THR A 29 5.62 -24.65 19.16
N MET A 30 4.44 -24.60 18.56
CA MET A 30 4.04 -25.51 17.48
C MET A 30 5.00 -25.44 16.29
N LEU A 31 5.37 -24.23 15.86
CA LEU A 31 6.31 -24.04 14.75
C LEU A 31 7.71 -24.57 15.06
N GLN A 32 8.19 -24.45 16.30
CA GLN A 32 9.47 -25.03 16.73
C GLN A 32 9.44 -26.54 16.67
N SER A 33 8.35 -27.19 17.13
CA SER A 33 8.17 -28.63 17.05
C SER A 33 8.19 -29.11 15.59
N VAL A 34 7.41 -28.48 14.72
CA VAL A 34 7.37 -28.80 13.28
C VAL A 34 8.74 -28.60 12.62
N LYS A 35 9.47 -27.53 12.96
CA LYS A 35 10.80 -27.26 12.44
C LYS A 35 11.83 -28.35 12.81
N SER A 36 11.72 -28.94 14.01
CA SER A 36 12.59 -30.03 14.44
C SER A 36 12.32 -31.33 13.69
N GLU A 37 11.08 -31.56 13.26
CA GLU A 37 10.67 -32.71 12.46
C GLU A 37 11.00 -32.56 10.96
N PHE A 38 10.87 -31.35 10.42
CA PHE A 38 11.05 -31.04 9.01
C PHE A 38 12.26 -30.11 8.77
N THR A 39 13.46 -30.63 8.97
CA THR A 39 14.70 -29.85 8.95
C THR A 39 15.07 -29.28 7.56
N ASP A 40 14.50 -29.82 6.50
CA ASP A 40 14.62 -29.36 5.12
C ASP A 40 13.65 -28.24 4.75
N VAL A 41 12.75 -27.85 5.66
CA VAL A 41 11.79 -26.76 5.46
C VAL A 41 12.17 -25.56 6.31
N SER A 42 12.42 -24.41 5.66
CA SER A 42 12.67 -23.15 6.35
C SER A 42 11.37 -22.39 6.63
N ILE A 43 11.24 -21.84 7.84
CA ILE A 43 10.11 -21.00 8.24
C ILE A 43 10.55 -19.56 8.24
N LYS A 44 9.79 -18.70 7.53
CA LYS A 44 10.01 -17.25 7.48
C LYS A 44 8.76 -16.54 7.96
N TYR A 45 8.91 -15.65 8.93
CA TYR A 45 7.83 -14.76 9.36
C TYR A 45 7.73 -13.58 8.39
N ALA A 46 6.52 -13.23 8.02
CA ALA A 46 6.25 -12.14 7.08
C ALA A 46 4.86 -11.54 7.35
N GLY A 47 4.65 -10.29 6.97
CA GLY A 47 3.30 -9.73 6.85
C GLY A 47 2.52 -10.41 5.72
N ALA A 48 1.20 -10.24 5.71
CA ALA A 48 0.32 -10.90 4.73
C ALA A 48 0.67 -10.50 3.28
N GLU A 49 0.95 -9.22 3.05
CA GLU A 49 1.37 -8.70 1.74
C GLU A 49 2.69 -9.32 1.28
N ASP A 50 3.72 -9.27 2.12
CA ASP A 50 5.05 -9.83 1.80
C ASP A 50 5.01 -11.32 1.54
N ALA A 51 4.20 -12.06 2.30
CA ALA A 51 4.01 -13.48 2.10
C ALA A 51 3.35 -13.78 0.74
N ALA A 52 2.28 -13.06 0.39
CA ALA A 52 1.60 -13.18 -0.90
C ALA A 52 2.54 -12.81 -2.07
N VAL A 53 3.23 -11.67 -1.99
CA VAL A 53 4.20 -11.23 -2.99
C VAL A 53 5.32 -12.27 -3.18
N SER A 54 5.81 -12.88 -2.09
CA SER A 54 6.82 -13.94 -2.15
C SER A 54 6.29 -15.20 -2.80
N LEU A 55 5.06 -15.64 -2.47
CA LEU A 55 4.44 -16.82 -3.05
C LEU A 55 4.23 -16.67 -4.56
N MET A 56 3.75 -15.49 -4.98
CA MET A 56 3.47 -15.17 -6.38
C MET A 56 4.72 -14.84 -7.21
N GLY A 57 5.89 -14.76 -6.57
CA GLY A 57 7.13 -14.41 -7.27
C GLY A 57 7.25 -12.94 -7.69
N TYR A 58 6.51 -12.05 -7.06
CA TYR A 58 6.46 -10.62 -7.41
C TYR A 58 7.50 -9.76 -6.68
N GLY A 59 8.34 -10.35 -5.84
CA GLY A 59 9.31 -9.61 -5.01
C GLY A 59 10.26 -8.67 -5.75
N ASN A 60 10.61 -9.01 -6.99
CA ASN A 60 11.51 -8.24 -7.84
C ASN A 60 10.78 -7.32 -8.83
N LYS A 61 9.45 -7.22 -8.76
CA LYS A 61 8.70 -6.32 -9.64
C LYS A 61 8.78 -4.89 -9.10
N PRO A 62 8.97 -3.87 -9.98
CA PRO A 62 9.05 -2.49 -9.53
C PRO A 62 7.69 -1.98 -9.06
N ALA A 63 7.72 -1.00 -8.15
CA ALA A 63 6.57 -0.16 -7.84
C ALA A 63 6.25 0.75 -9.04
N PRO A 64 4.99 1.17 -9.21
CA PRO A 64 4.69 2.25 -10.14
C PRO A 64 5.37 3.54 -9.67
N LYS A 65 5.60 4.48 -10.58
CA LYS A 65 6.06 5.83 -10.26
C LYS A 65 5.00 6.84 -10.64
N LEU A 66 4.67 7.71 -9.72
CA LEU A 66 3.77 8.85 -9.94
C LEU A 66 4.57 10.14 -10.04
N GLY A 67 4.10 11.04 -10.90
CA GLY A 67 4.44 12.46 -10.88
C GLY A 67 3.31 13.24 -10.22
N ILE A 68 3.65 14.32 -9.51
CA ILE A 68 2.69 15.27 -8.94
C ILE A 68 3.17 16.68 -9.24
N LYS A 69 2.27 17.55 -9.69
CA LYS A 69 2.55 18.96 -10.00
C LYS A 69 1.37 19.82 -9.63
N LEU A 70 1.62 20.91 -8.92
CA LEU A 70 0.66 21.96 -8.69
C LEU A 70 0.94 23.14 -9.66
N ASP A 71 -0.12 23.64 -10.30
CA ASP A 71 -0.08 24.79 -11.18
C ASP A 71 -1.23 25.74 -10.80
N GLY A 72 -0.90 26.84 -10.14
CA GLY A 72 -1.88 27.70 -9.51
C GLY A 72 -2.68 26.93 -8.44
N ASN A 73 -3.98 26.80 -8.64
CA ASN A 73 -4.87 26.01 -7.76
C ASN A 73 -5.24 24.64 -8.35
N ARG A 74 -4.57 24.19 -9.40
CA ARG A 74 -4.85 22.92 -10.06
C ARG A 74 -3.72 21.93 -9.86
N LEU A 75 -4.05 20.80 -9.28
CA LEU A 75 -3.16 19.67 -9.11
C LEU A 75 -3.24 18.75 -10.32
N PHE A 76 -2.08 18.26 -10.76
CA PHE A 76 -1.95 17.20 -11.75
C PHE A 76 -1.20 16.04 -11.16
N VAL A 77 -1.69 14.83 -11.42
CA VAL A 77 -1.04 13.57 -11.06
C VAL A 77 -0.97 12.69 -12.31
N GLU A 78 0.19 12.08 -12.55
CA GLU A 78 0.40 11.23 -13.71
C GLU A 78 1.22 9.97 -13.35
N VAL A 79 1.02 8.90 -14.11
CA VAL A 79 1.87 7.71 -14.05
C VAL A 79 3.09 7.91 -14.93
N LEU A 80 4.27 8.01 -14.31
CA LEU A 80 5.55 8.15 -15.02
C LEU A 80 6.10 6.80 -15.48
N GLU A 81 5.96 5.76 -14.64
CA GLU A 81 6.44 4.41 -14.94
C GLU A 81 5.50 3.35 -14.32
N GLY A 82 5.39 2.22 -15.00
CA GLY A 82 4.61 1.08 -14.54
C GLY A 82 3.11 1.21 -14.78
N GLU A 83 2.34 0.46 -14.02
CA GLU A 83 0.87 0.45 -14.06
C GLU A 83 0.30 0.52 -12.66
N ILE A 84 -0.76 1.31 -12.48
CA ILE A 84 -1.49 1.35 -11.23
C ILE A 84 -2.57 0.28 -11.17
N PHE A 85 -2.86 -0.19 -9.96
CA PHE A 85 -4.02 -1.01 -9.66
C PHE A 85 -5.18 -0.09 -9.26
N GLY A 86 -6.30 -0.24 -9.94
CA GLY A 86 -7.47 0.61 -9.74
C GLY A 86 -7.61 1.73 -10.78
N PRO A 87 -8.70 2.51 -10.70
CA PRO A 87 -9.05 3.52 -11.70
C PRO A 87 -8.27 4.82 -11.53
N GLN A 88 -7.85 5.15 -10.30
CA GLN A 88 -7.14 6.38 -9.94
C GLN A 88 -6.28 6.18 -8.69
N PRO A 89 -5.28 7.06 -8.44
CA PRO A 89 -4.60 7.14 -7.16
C PRO A 89 -5.55 7.60 -6.04
N PHE A 90 -5.16 7.36 -4.80
CA PHE A 90 -5.79 7.94 -3.62
C PHE A 90 -5.27 9.37 -3.43
N LEU A 91 -6.17 10.33 -3.25
CA LEU A 91 -5.86 11.73 -2.94
C LEU A 91 -5.98 11.97 -1.43
N ALA A 92 -4.95 12.57 -0.84
CA ALA A 92 -4.96 13.03 0.55
C ALA A 92 -4.53 14.50 0.61
N ILE A 93 -5.29 15.31 1.32
CA ILE A 93 -5.04 16.74 1.50
C ILE A 93 -4.91 17.01 3.00
N LYS A 94 -3.77 17.58 3.42
CA LYS A 94 -3.55 18.04 4.78
C LYS A 94 -3.71 19.55 4.84
N THR A 95 -4.55 20.06 5.75
CA THR A 95 -4.72 21.49 5.97
C THR A 95 -3.66 22.04 6.93
N LYS A 96 -3.51 23.37 6.93
CA LYS A 96 -2.65 24.11 7.88
C LYS A 96 -3.06 23.93 9.34
N GLU A 97 -4.35 23.65 9.58
CA GLU A 97 -4.91 23.34 10.90
C GLU A 97 -4.68 21.89 11.33
N GLY A 98 -4.14 21.04 10.44
CA GLY A 98 -3.81 19.63 10.73
C GLY A 98 -4.93 18.64 10.41
N TYR A 99 -6.03 19.05 9.80
CA TYR A 99 -7.08 18.14 9.33
C TYR A 99 -6.66 17.42 8.05
N PHE A 100 -7.16 16.21 7.87
CA PHE A 100 -6.95 15.41 6.67
C PHE A 100 -8.27 15.20 5.92
N TYR A 101 -8.23 15.45 4.62
CA TYR A 101 -9.33 15.19 3.70
C TYR A 101 -8.85 14.21 2.63
N HIS A 102 -9.79 13.47 2.09
CA HIS A 102 -9.61 12.67 0.87
C HIS A 102 -10.72 12.99 -0.10
N ASP A 103 -10.45 12.89 -1.38
CA ASP A 103 -11.42 13.12 -2.44
C ASP A 103 -11.02 12.32 -3.69
N ASN A 104 -11.86 12.38 -4.72
CA ASN A 104 -11.59 11.77 -6.00
C ASN A 104 -10.98 12.77 -6.96
N PHE A 105 -10.15 12.27 -7.85
CA PHE A 105 -9.63 13.06 -8.97
C PHE A 105 -10.63 13.13 -10.12
N ASP A 106 -10.57 14.20 -10.89
CA ASP A 106 -11.09 14.24 -12.25
C ASP A 106 -10.12 13.53 -13.20
N VAL A 107 -10.65 12.74 -14.13
CA VAL A 107 -9.83 11.94 -15.05
C VAL A 107 -9.53 12.76 -16.31
N ILE A 108 -8.24 12.95 -16.60
CA ILE A 108 -7.77 13.50 -17.90
C ILE A 108 -7.55 12.35 -18.90
N GLU A 109 -6.75 11.36 -18.51
CA GLU A 109 -6.53 10.14 -19.27
C GLU A 109 -6.71 8.93 -18.33
N PRO A 110 -7.62 8.00 -18.64
CA PRO A 110 -7.89 6.84 -17.79
C PRO A 110 -6.61 6.07 -17.43
N ARG A 111 -6.42 5.82 -16.12
CA ARG A 111 -5.29 5.09 -15.54
C ARG A 111 -3.92 5.69 -15.79
N LYS A 112 -3.83 6.92 -16.32
CA LYS A 112 -2.57 7.59 -16.60
C LYS A 112 -2.48 9.00 -16.05
N GLN A 113 -3.54 9.81 -16.16
CA GLN A 113 -3.46 11.20 -15.78
C GLN A 113 -4.76 11.72 -15.17
N TRP A 114 -4.61 12.48 -14.09
CA TRP A 114 -5.71 13.03 -13.30
C TRP A 114 -5.43 14.47 -12.91
N THR A 115 -6.49 15.17 -12.55
CA THR A 115 -6.42 16.52 -12.02
C THR A 115 -7.35 16.69 -10.82
N TYR A 116 -7.07 17.70 -10.00
CA TYR A 116 -7.93 18.14 -8.92
C TYR A 116 -7.85 19.65 -8.77
N VAL A 117 -8.98 20.32 -8.60
CA VAL A 117 -9.04 21.76 -8.43
C VAL A 117 -9.23 22.09 -6.95
N LEU A 118 -8.41 23.02 -6.45
CA LEU A 118 -8.43 23.50 -5.08
C LEU A 118 -9.15 24.86 -5.06
N ASP A 119 -10.44 24.87 -4.72
CA ASP A 119 -11.30 26.05 -4.73
C ASP A 119 -12.32 26.04 -3.57
N ASP A 120 -13.35 26.87 -3.67
CA ASP A 120 -14.40 26.98 -2.67
C ASP A 120 -15.44 25.86 -2.70
N GLN A 121 -15.44 25.04 -3.75
CA GLN A 121 -16.30 23.84 -3.86
C GLN A 121 -15.62 22.58 -3.34
N THR A 122 -14.30 22.62 -3.14
CA THR A 122 -13.47 21.51 -2.67
C THR A 122 -12.74 21.91 -1.38
N VAL A 123 -11.42 22.07 -1.42
CA VAL A 123 -10.61 22.60 -0.32
C VAL A 123 -9.86 23.83 -0.83
N GLN A 124 -10.12 24.99 -0.26
CA GLN A 124 -9.43 26.22 -0.66
C GLN A 124 -7.93 26.10 -0.49
N ILE A 125 -7.17 26.39 -1.56
CA ILE A 125 -5.71 26.26 -1.58
C ILE A 125 -5.02 27.03 -0.44
N ALA A 126 -5.58 28.16 -0.03
CA ALA A 126 -5.06 28.97 1.09
C ALA A 126 -5.00 28.20 2.42
N ASN A 127 -5.86 27.20 2.59
CA ASN A 127 -5.94 26.36 3.80
C ASN A 127 -5.10 25.09 3.71
N VAL A 128 -4.51 24.78 2.55
CA VAL A 128 -3.75 23.54 2.33
C VAL A 128 -2.31 23.72 2.80
N ALA A 129 -1.76 22.71 3.46
CA ALA A 129 -0.36 22.61 3.84
C ALA A 129 0.42 21.62 2.98
N ASN A 130 -0.19 20.47 2.64
CA ASN A 130 0.44 19.42 1.85
C ASN A 130 -0.63 18.62 1.11
N ILE A 131 -0.31 18.14 -0.09
CA ILE A 131 -1.15 17.25 -0.87
C ILE A 131 -0.35 16.00 -1.22
N GLY A 132 -0.94 14.84 -1.00
CA GLY A 132 -0.35 13.55 -1.36
C GLY A 132 -1.22 12.77 -2.34
N ALA A 133 -0.59 12.04 -3.22
CA ALA A 133 -1.22 11.03 -4.06
C ALA A 133 -0.54 9.68 -3.87
N GLY A 134 -1.33 8.64 -3.63
CA GLY A 134 -0.81 7.30 -3.37
C GLY A 134 -1.50 6.24 -4.23
N THR A 135 -0.77 5.23 -4.65
CA THR A 135 -1.31 4.10 -5.40
C THR A 135 -0.51 2.83 -5.15
N ALA A 136 -1.10 1.70 -5.48
CA ALA A 136 -0.39 0.43 -5.60
C ALA A 136 -0.35 -0.02 -7.05
N GLY A 137 0.68 -0.76 -7.41
CA GLY A 137 0.76 -1.46 -8.68
C GLY A 137 0.14 -2.86 -8.59
N LYS A 138 -0.03 -3.49 -9.73
CA LYS A 138 -0.60 -4.85 -9.84
C LYS A 138 0.21 -5.94 -9.12
N TYR A 139 1.41 -5.64 -8.67
CA TYR A 139 2.29 -6.55 -7.94
C TYR A 139 2.35 -6.27 -6.43
N GLY A 140 1.43 -5.47 -5.89
CA GLY A 140 1.37 -5.15 -4.47
C GLY A 140 2.39 -4.10 -4.00
N LYS A 141 3.18 -3.52 -4.91
CA LYS A 141 4.12 -2.43 -4.56
C LYS A 141 3.42 -1.09 -4.62
N SER A 142 3.57 -0.29 -3.57
CA SER A 142 2.98 1.03 -3.47
C SER A 142 3.95 2.16 -3.82
N CYS A 143 3.38 3.28 -4.23
CA CYS A 143 4.07 4.55 -4.46
C CYS A 143 3.25 5.66 -3.84
N VAL A 144 3.92 6.59 -3.18
CA VAL A 144 3.32 7.82 -2.64
C VAL A 144 4.18 9.00 -3.08
N VAL A 145 3.52 10.05 -3.55
CA VAL A 145 4.15 11.34 -3.89
C VAL A 145 3.41 12.45 -3.17
N ASN A 146 4.07 13.55 -2.89
CA ASN A 146 3.46 14.70 -2.23
C ASN A 146 4.07 16.01 -2.70
N VAL A 147 3.35 17.12 -2.43
CA VAL A 147 3.79 18.49 -2.66
C VAL A 147 3.35 19.35 -1.48
N ASP A 148 4.27 20.15 -0.95
CA ASP A 148 3.99 21.19 0.06
C ASP A 148 3.46 22.45 -0.63
N ILE A 149 2.58 23.22 0.09
CA ILE A 149 1.90 24.41 -0.43
C ILE A 149 2.34 25.62 0.39
#